data_de94fcf40c2b96e79ac577562f6faee3
#
_entry.id   de94fcf40c2b96e79ac577562f6faee3
#
_cell.length_a   1.000
_cell.length_b   1.000
_cell.length_c   1.000
_cell.angle_alpha   90.00
_cell.angle_beta   90.00
_cell.angle_gamma   90.00
#
_symmetry.space_group_name_H-M   'P 1'
#
loop_
_entity.id
_entity.type
_entity.pdbx_description
1 polymer ?
#
loop_
_entity_poly.entity_id
_entity_poly.type
_entity_poly.pdbx_seq_one_letter_code
_entity_poly.pdbx_strand_id
1 'polypeptide(L)'
;MGFKTDTIAAISTAMTNSGIGIVRLSGEDAFSIIDKIYKGKSPKLLSEQKSHTIHYGYIMDGEQTIDEVLVLLMRGPHSYTGEDTVEIDCHGGVFVTRKILETVIKYGARPAEPGEFSKRAFLNGRMDLSQAEAVIDIISSKNDYALQSSVNQLKGSVHNKIKEIREVILYHTAFIESALDDPEHISVDGYGDSLLGVVKDLQQKIQCLLDTADDGRIIKEGIKTVIVGKPNAGKSSLMNVLVGEEKAIVTEIAGTTRDVLEENIQLQGVSLNIMDTAGIRDTSDIVEKIGVDKAKENAEKADLIIYVVDASRPLDENDHEIIEMIRDKKAVILLNKSDLSTVVDKKALETLITKPMIDISAKEETGIHELESTLKEMFYHGDISFNDEVYITNIRHKTALADALSSLKKVEESIENQMPEDFFTIDLMDAYESLGSITGETIGEDLVNEIFSKFCMGKLRRLRHRCSWCGTCRLRSCPCLRKTRSENDCFHRKCRKYRHDAMQPEYRRYLKGAPGTRAGCARR
;
A
#
# COMPACT_ATOMS: atom_id res chain seq x y z
N MET A 1 -25.54 -12.72 14.17
CA MET A 1 -25.71 -11.62 15.15
C MET A 1 -24.85 -10.48 14.65
N GLY A 2 -25.46 -9.41 14.09
CA GLY A 2 -24.71 -8.24 13.67
C GLY A 2 -24.11 -7.59 14.92
N PHE A 3 -22.81 -7.37 14.90
CA PHE A 3 -22.17 -6.50 15.89
C PHE A 3 -22.79 -5.12 15.72
N LYS A 4 -23.44 -4.59 16.76
CA LYS A 4 -23.84 -3.18 16.78
C LYS A 4 -22.57 -2.36 16.59
N THR A 5 -22.36 -1.86 15.39
CA THR A 5 -21.23 -0.98 15.10
C THR A 5 -21.63 0.43 15.51
N ASP A 6 -20.85 1.03 16.38
CA ASP A 6 -21.00 2.45 16.75
C ASP A 6 -20.84 3.33 15.50
N THR A 7 -21.51 4.48 15.48
CA THR A 7 -21.39 5.44 14.38
C THR A 7 -20.12 6.25 14.52
N ILE A 8 -19.31 6.24 13.46
CA ILE A 8 -18.05 6.98 13.37
C ILE A 8 -18.17 8.25 12.54
N ALA A 9 -17.32 9.22 12.82
CA ALA A 9 -17.22 10.44 12.03
C ALA A 9 -15.77 10.91 11.87
N ALA A 10 -15.45 11.45 10.71
CA ALA A 10 -14.16 12.12 10.46
C ALA A 10 -14.28 13.18 9.36
N ILE A 11 -13.27 14.06 9.32
CA ILE A 11 -13.03 14.97 8.21
C ILE A 11 -12.39 14.16 7.08
N SER A 12 -13.01 14.17 5.90
CA SER A 12 -12.58 13.39 4.73
C SER A 12 -11.77 14.21 3.71
N THR A 13 -11.64 15.51 3.91
CA THR A 13 -10.82 16.42 3.08
C THR A 13 -9.54 16.81 3.79
N ALA A 14 -8.58 17.38 3.04
CA ALA A 14 -7.35 17.90 3.63
C ALA A 14 -7.64 18.99 4.65
N MET A 15 -6.85 19.04 5.74
CA MET A 15 -6.97 20.03 6.82
C MET A 15 -6.27 21.35 6.44
N THR A 16 -6.66 21.91 5.32
CA THR A 16 -6.21 23.22 4.80
C THR A 16 -7.42 24.07 4.46
N ASN A 17 -7.25 25.39 4.38
CA ASN A 17 -8.34 26.25 3.92
C ASN A 17 -8.60 26.00 2.43
N SER A 18 -9.82 25.61 2.12
CA SER A 18 -10.28 25.26 0.78
C SER A 18 -11.71 25.77 0.56
N GLY A 19 -12.25 25.68 -0.64
CA GLY A 19 -13.66 26.06 -0.91
C GLY A 19 -14.66 25.14 -0.22
N ILE A 20 -14.33 23.83 -0.09
CA ILE A 20 -15.23 22.81 0.46
C ILE A 20 -14.46 21.97 1.47
N GLY A 21 -15.13 21.63 2.58
CA GLY A 21 -14.73 20.63 3.57
C GLY A 21 -15.81 19.57 3.71
N ILE A 22 -15.41 18.31 3.90
CA ILE A 22 -16.35 17.18 4.03
C ILE A 22 -16.17 16.52 5.38
N VAL A 23 -17.27 16.40 6.13
CA VAL A 23 -17.37 15.57 7.35
C VAL A 23 -18.23 14.37 7.02
N ARG A 24 -17.66 13.17 7.13
CA ARG A 24 -18.34 11.89 6.85
C ARG A 24 -18.71 11.17 8.13
N LEU A 25 -19.95 10.64 8.18
CA LEU A 25 -20.44 9.76 9.22
C LEU A 25 -20.73 8.39 8.59
N SER A 26 -20.53 7.31 9.36
CA SER A 26 -20.92 5.95 8.96
C SER A 26 -21.33 5.13 10.16
N GLY A 27 -22.43 4.39 10.05
CA GLY A 27 -22.98 3.52 11.08
C GLY A 27 -24.50 3.65 11.24
N GLU A 28 -25.08 2.81 12.10
CA GLU A 28 -26.55 2.70 12.29
C GLU A 28 -27.23 4.02 12.68
N ASP A 29 -26.52 4.86 13.46
CA ASP A 29 -27.08 6.13 13.96
C ASP A 29 -26.77 7.33 13.07
N ALA A 30 -26.15 7.16 11.89
CA ALA A 30 -25.75 8.26 11.03
C ALA A 30 -26.91 9.19 10.68
N PHE A 31 -28.08 8.64 10.33
CA PHE A 31 -29.29 9.40 10.03
C PHE A 31 -29.91 10.03 11.27
N SER A 32 -29.93 9.33 12.40
CA SER A 32 -30.48 9.87 13.65
C SER A 32 -29.65 11.03 14.21
N ILE A 33 -28.34 11.01 13.98
CA ILE A 33 -27.44 12.09 14.38
C ILE A 33 -27.64 13.32 13.49
N ILE A 34 -27.68 13.15 12.16
CA ILE A 34 -27.84 14.29 11.26
C ILE A 34 -29.20 14.97 11.44
N ASP A 35 -30.28 14.23 11.71
CA ASP A 35 -31.62 14.78 11.96
C ASP A 35 -31.64 15.74 13.15
N LYS A 36 -30.80 15.51 14.17
CA LYS A 36 -30.71 16.36 15.37
C LYS A 36 -30.00 17.70 15.13
N ILE A 37 -29.12 17.76 14.13
CA ILE A 37 -28.25 18.91 13.90
C ILE A 37 -28.52 19.62 12.58
N TYR A 38 -29.36 19.08 11.70
CA TYR A 38 -29.66 19.64 10.41
C TYR A 38 -30.97 20.43 10.41
N LYS A 39 -30.97 21.59 9.78
CA LYS A 39 -32.16 22.43 9.55
C LYS A 39 -32.27 22.77 8.07
N GLY A 40 -33.21 22.14 7.38
CA GLY A 40 -33.53 22.39 5.97
C GLY A 40 -34.72 23.33 5.79
N LYS A 41 -35.03 23.62 4.53
CA LYS A 41 -36.26 24.36 4.14
C LYS A 41 -37.52 23.49 4.29
N SER A 42 -37.41 22.19 4.15
CA SER A 42 -38.49 21.23 4.34
C SER A 42 -38.57 20.78 5.79
N PRO A 43 -39.76 20.61 6.37
CA PRO A 43 -39.93 20.07 7.72
C PRO A 43 -39.67 18.57 7.83
N LYS A 44 -39.46 17.87 6.70
CA LYS A 44 -39.19 16.42 6.67
C LYS A 44 -37.80 16.12 7.17
N LEU A 45 -37.66 15.09 8.00
CA LEU A 45 -36.37 14.58 8.47
C LEU A 45 -35.54 14.01 7.31
N LEU A 46 -34.24 14.07 7.43
CA LEU A 46 -33.33 13.47 6.44
C LEU A 46 -33.41 11.94 6.44
N SER A 47 -33.70 11.34 7.60
CA SER A 47 -33.98 9.91 7.72
C SER A 47 -35.21 9.42 6.94
N GLU A 48 -36.13 10.31 6.59
CA GLU A 48 -37.31 9.99 5.77
C GLU A 48 -37.06 10.16 4.26
N GLN A 49 -35.90 10.72 3.89
CA GLN A 49 -35.55 10.97 2.51
C GLN A 49 -34.99 9.71 1.81
N LYS A 50 -35.01 9.74 0.48
CA LYS A 50 -34.46 8.65 -0.33
C LYS A 50 -32.92 8.63 -0.24
N SER A 51 -32.36 7.43 -0.40
CA SER A 51 -30.91 7.28 -0.58
C SER A 51 -30.43 7.97 -1.87
N HIS A 52 -29.17 8.37 -1.89
CA HIS A 52 -28.50 9.04 -3.02
C HIS A 52 -29.16 10.38 -3.39
N THR A 53 -29.54 11.14 -2.36
CA THR A 53 -30.08 12.49 -2.51
C THR A 53 -29.23 13.50 -1.76
N ILE A 54 -29.29 14.75 -2.24
CA ILE A 54 -28.55 15.88 -1.69
C ILE A 54 -29.56 16.90 -1.15
N HIS A 55 -29.30 17.39 0.05
CA HIS A 55 -30.18 18.29 0.77
C HIS A 55 -29.43 19.55 1.20
N TYR A 56 -29.93 20.72 0.77
CA TYR A 56 -29.39 22.01 1.16
C TYR A 56 -30.04 22.51 2.46
N GLY A 57 -29.20 22.95 3.39
CA GLY A 57 -29.65 23.47 4.68
C GLY A 57 -28.51 24.01 5.55
N TYR A 58 -28.70 23.95 6.85
CA TYR A 58 -27.80 24.48 7.86
C TYR A 58 -27.47 23.42 8.90
N ILE A 59 -26.23 23.40 9.39
CA ILE A 59 -25.86 22.66 10.59
C ILE A 59 -26.03 23.56 11.79
N MET A 60 -26.72 23.01 12.79
CA MET A 60 -27.08 23.70 14.03
C MET A 60 -26.41 23.03 15.24
N ASP A 61 -25.97 23.81 16.22
CA ASP A 61 -25.66 23.33 17.57
C ASP A 61 -26.62 24.02 18.56
N GLY A 62 -27.70 23.33 18.89
CA GLY A 62 -28.85 23.93 19.56
C GLY A 62 -29.50 25.02 18.70
N GLU A 63 -29.50 26.28 19.18
CA GLU A 63 -30.04 27.41 18.42
C GLU A 63 -28.99 28.11 17.52
N GLN A 64 -27.72 27.77 17.68
CA GLN A 64 -26.64 28.39 16.92
C GLN A 64 -26.47 27.74 15.55
N THR A 65 -26.57 28.52 14.49
CA THR A 65 -26.16 28.11 13.15
C THR A 65 -24.64 28.08 13.06
N ILE A 66 -24.08 26.94 12.63
CA ILE A 66 -22.64 26.76 12.44
C ILE A 66 -22.24 27.10 11.02
N ASP A 67 -22.91 26.50 10.04
CA ASP A 67 -22.62 26.69 8.61
C ASP A 67 -23.79 26.32 7.72
N GLU A 68 -23.77 26.81 6.51
CA GLU A 68 -24.63 26.46 5.40
C GLU A 68 -24.00 25.28 4.63
N VAL A 69 -24.76 24.21 4.39
CA VAL A 69 -24.21 22.93 3.96
C VAL A 69 -25.05 22.25 2.90
N LEU A 70 -24.41 21.31 2.18
CA LEU A 70 -25.06 20.24 1.44
C LEU A 70 -24.89 18.93 2.22
N VAL A 71 -25.97 18.18 2.40
CA VAL A 71 -25.93 16.87 3.08
C VAL A 71 -26.29 15.79 2.07
N LEU A 72 -25.36 14.84 1.89
CA LEU A 72 -25.52 13.68 1.03
C LEU A 72 -25.91 12.48 1.89
N LEU A 73 -26.92 11.72 1.42
CA LEU A 73 -27.49 10.58 2.11
C LEU A 73 -27.22 9.31 1.32
N MET A 74 -26.60 8.31 1.94
CA MET A 74 -26.32 6.99 1.34
C MET A 74 -26.73 5.89 2.33
N ARG A 75 -27.70 5.06 1.95
CA ARG A 75 -28.14 3.92 2.78
C ARG A 75 -27.35 2.67 2.43
N GLY A 76 -27.00 1.93 3.44
CA GLY A 76 -26.43 0.60 3.27
C GLY A 76 -27.38 -0.34 2.50
N PRO A 77 -26.84 -1.30 1.70
CA PRO A 77 -25.43 -1.57 1.48
C PRO A 77 -24.76 -0.67 0.40
N HIS A 78 -25.52 0.25 -0.23
CA HIS A 78 -25.04 1.08 -1.35
C HIS A 78 -24.38 2.37 -0.86
N SER A 79 -23.28 2.22 -0.11
CA SER A 79 -22.43 3.30 0.41
C SER A 79 -20.95 2.92 0.34
N TYR A 80 -20.05 3.82 0.74
CA TYR A 80 -18.62 3.51 0.75
C TYR A 80 -18.26 2.38 1.73
N THR A 81 -18.86 2.39 2.93
CA THR A 81 -18.59 1.41 3.99
C THR A 81 -19.52 0.19 3.94
N GLY A 82 -20.57 0.23 3.11
CA GLY A 82 -21.67 -0.74 3.18
C GLY A 82 -22.68 -0.47 4.31
N GLU A 83 -22.43 0.56 5.14
CA GLU A 83 -23.31 1.01 6.22
C GLU A 83 -24.11 2.27 5.80
N ASP A 84 -25.07 2.69 6.62
CA ASP A 84 -25.69 4.01 6.47
C ASP A 84 -24.63 5.10 6.60
N THR A 85 -24.51 5.94 5.57
CA THR A 85 -23.47 6.97 5.48
C THR A 85 -24.08 8.32 5.17
N VAL A 86 -23.58 9.34 5.87
CA VAL A 86 -23.94 10.75 5.64
C VAL A 86 -22.66 11.54 5.39
N GLU A 87 -22.66 12.38 4.35
CA GLU A 87 -21.61 13.35 4.11
C GLU A 87 -22.17 14.76 4.25
N ILE A 88 -21.44 15.59 4.99
CA ILE A 88 -21.77 16.99 5.22
C ILE A 88 -20.72 17.82 4.49
N ASP A 89 -21.09 18.38 3.34
CA ASP A 89 -20.26 19.30 2.58
C ASP A 89 -20.46 20.72 3.12
N CYS A 90 -19.46 21.24 3.75
CA CYS A 90 -19.43 22.56 4.38
C CYS A 90 -18.40 23.49 3.74
N HIS A 91 -18.33 24.75 4.15
CA HIS A 91 -17.22 25.60 3.78
C HIS A 91 -15.91 25.07 4.34
N GLY A 92 -14.88 25.03 3.49
CA GLY A 92 -13.60 24.35 3.76
C GLY A 92 -12.64 25.07 4.68
N GLY A 93 -13.12 25.95 5.55
CA GLY A 93 -12.32 26.55 6.62
C GLY A 93 -12.00 25.51 7.70
N VAL A 94 -10.72 25.38 8.07
CA VAL A 94 -10.27 24.39 9.08
C VAL A 94 -11.07 24.48 10.38
N PHE A 95 -11.40 25.70 10.82
CA PHE A 95 -12.18 25.93 12.05
C PHE A 95 -13.63 25.44 11.91
N VAL A 96 -14.28 25.76 10.79
CA VAL A 96 -15.69 25.40 10.52
C VAL A 96 -15.83 23.88 10.44
N THR A 97 -15.00 23.22 9.64
CA THR A 97 -15.02 21.78 9.45
C THR A 97 -14.78 21.04 10.77
N ARG A 98 -13.84 21.53 11.61
CA ARG A 98 -13.62 20.98 12.95
C ARG A 98 -14.84 21.19 13.84
N LYS A 99 -15.47 22.37 13.79
CA LYS A 99 -16.65 22.67 14.60
C LYS A 99 -17.83 21.76 14.26
N ILE A 100 -18.04 21.47 12.98
CA ILE A 100 -19.05 20.51 12.51
C ILE A 100 -18.73 19.10 13.03
N LEU A 101 -17.48 18.64 12.93
CA LEU A 101 -17.08 17.33 13.47
C LEU A 101 -17.32 17.25 14.99
N GLU A 102 -16.94 18.29 15.76
CA GLU A 102 -17.20 18.35 17.20
C GLU A 102 -18.71 18.29 17.52
N THR A 103 -19.53 18.93 16.71
CA THR A 103 -21.00 18.89 16.84
C THR A 103 -21.52 17.48 16.58
N VAL A 104 -21.10 16.85 15.48
CA VAL A 104 -21.49 15.47 15.15
C VAL A 104 -21.12 14.50 16.30
N ILE A 105 -19.92 14.64 16.88
CA ILE A 105 -19.48 13.84 18.04
C ILE A 105 -20.34 14.12 19.26
N LYS A 106 -20.65 15.38 19.55
CA LYS A 106 -21.51 15.79 20.67
C LYS A 106 -22.89 15.12 20.59
N TYR A 107 -23.42 14.91 19.39
CA TYR A 107 -24.75 14.33 19.17
C TYR A 107 -24.76 12.80 19.00
N GLY A 108 -23.62 12.13 19.17
CA GLY A 108 -23.59 10.67 19.36
C GLY A 108 -22.64 9.89 18.47
N ALA A 109 -21.92 10.52 17.54
CA ALA A 109 -20.87 9.84 16.80
C ALA A 109 -19.58 9.72 17.62
N ARG A 110 -18.74 8.76 17.29
CA ARG A 110 -17.37 8.64 17.77
C ARG A 110 -16.38 9.12 16.68
N PRO A 111 -15.23 9.70 17.05
CA PRO A 111 -14.17 9.92 16.06
C PRO A 111 -13.72 8.61 15.42
N ALA A 112 -13.60 8.59 14.11
CA ALA A 112 -13.06 7.45 13.39
C ALA A 112 -11.57 7.24 13.67
N GLU A 113 -11.14 5.98 13.74
CA GLU A 113 -9.73 5.62 13.75
C GLU A 113 -9.12 5.79 12.34
N PRO A 114 -7.77 5.87 12.21
CA PRO A 114 -7.10 5.88 10.91
C PRO A 114 -7.53 4.69 10.05
N GLY A 115 -7.98 4.96 8.81
CA GLY A 115 -8.41 3.94 7.85
C GLY A 115 -9.73 3.23 8.18
N GLU A 116 -10.45 3.63 9.23
CA GLU A 116 -11.62 2.89 9.74
C GLU A 116 -12.76 2.79 8.71
N PHE A 117 -12.98 3.80 7.88
CA PHE A 117 -14.00 3.70 6.82
C PHE A 117 -13.66 2.60 5.80
N SER A 118 -12.41 2.51 5.35
CA SER A 118 -11.98 1.45 4.42
C SER A 118 -11.96 0.09 5.09
N LYS A 119 -11.59 0.02 6.38
CA LYS A 119 -11.67 -1.21 7.18
C LYS A 119 -13.12 -1.72 7.27
N ARG A 120 -14.10 -0.85 7.52
CA ARG A 120 -15.52 -1.23 7.54
C ARG A 120 -16.01 -1.67 6.16
N ALA A 121 -15.57 -1.00 5.09
CA ALA A 121 -15.87 -1.43 3.73
C ALA A 121 -15.36 -2.85 3.43
N PHE A 122 -14.15 -3.19 3.90
CA PHE A 122 -13.58 -4.54 3.82
C PHE A 122 -14.38 -5.53 4.68
N LEU A 123 -14.64 -5.23 5.96
CA LEU A 123 -15.37 -6.11 6.87
C LEU A 123 -16.81 -6.38 6.42
N ASN A 124 -17.44 -5.42 5.74
CA ASN A 124 -18.79 -5.53 5.17
C ASN A 124 -18.78 -6.18 3.77
N GLY A 125 -17.63 -6.67 3.29
CA GLY A 125 -17.52 -7.39 2.01
C GLY A 125 -17.72 -6.52 0.76
N ARG A 126 -17.66 -5.18 0.90
CA ARG A 126 -17.78 -4.29 -0.26
C ARG A 126 -16.52 -4.30 -1.13
N MET A 127 -15.38 -4.51 -0.53
CA MET A 127 -14.08 -4.64 -1.19
C MET A 127 -13.21 -5.65 -0.44
N ASP A 128 -12.28 -6.29 -1.13
CA ASP A 128 -11.26 -7.11 -0.51
C ASP A 128 -10.05 -6.27 -0.03
N LEU A 129 -9.08 -6.92 0.60
CA LEU A 129 -7.92 -6.22 1.13
C LEU A 129 -7.03 -5.62 0.04
N SER A 130 -6.88 -6.30 -1.11
CA SER A 130 -6.09 -5.78 -2.24
C SER A 130 -6.73 -4.53 -2.84
N GLN A 131 -8.06 -4.50 -2.93
CA GLN A 131 -8.83 -3.34 -3.38
C GLN A 131 -8.75 -2.19 -2.37
N ALA A 132 -8.79 -2.50 -1.06
CA ALA A 132 -8.64 -1.50 -0.02
C ALA A 132 -7.24 -0.85 -0.07
N GLU A 133 -6.17 -1.63 -0.23
CA GLU A 133 -4.82 -1.11 -0.44
C GLU A 133 -4.72 -0.23 -1.69
N ALA A 134 -5.41 -0.59 -2.78
CA ALA A 134 -5.46 0.22 -3.99
C ALA A 134 -6.05 1.62 -3.78
N VAL A 135 -6.97 1.80 -2.82
CA VAL A 135 -7.51 3.14 -2.48
C VAL A 135 -6.41 4.08 -2.02
N ILE A 136 -5.51 3.62 -1.12
CA ILE A 136 -4.41 4.46 -0.65
C ILE A 136 -3.37 4.69 -1.75
N ASP A 137 -3.16 3.68 -2.61
CA ASP A 137 -2.23 3.77 -3.73
C ASP A 137 -2.70 4.81 -4.76
N ILE A 138 -4.01 4.89 -5.03
CA ILE A 138 -4.62 5.96 -5.86
C ILE A 138 -4.38 7.33 -5.23
N ILE A 139 -4.63 7.49 -3.93
CA ILE A 139 -4.46 8.77 -3.22
C ILE A 139 -2.99 9.22 -3.22
N SER A 140 -2.06 8.26 -3.15
CA SER A 140 -0.61 8.53 -3.08
C SER A 140 0.10 8.47 -4.43
N SER A 141 -0.62 8.19 -5.52
CA SER A 141 -0.06 8.08 -6.87
C SER A 141 0.64 9.37 -7.28
N LYS A 142 1.84 9.22 -7.83
CA LYS A 142 2.69 10.35 -8.26
C LYS A 142 2.83 10.45 -9.78
N ASN A 143 2.39 9.44 -10.51
CA ASN A 143 2.45 9.39 -11.97
C ASN A 143 1.25 8.62 -12.54
N ASP A 144 1.01 8.77 -13.85
CA ASP A 144 -0.13 8.15 -14.54
C ASP A 144 -0.08 6.63 -14.49
N TYR A 145 1.11 6.02 -14.55
CA TYR A 145 1.28 4.58 -14.50
C TYR A 145 0.89 4.01 -13.13
N ALA A 146 1.32 4.66 -12.04
CA ALA A 146 0.93 4.29 -10.68
C ALA A 146 -0.58 4.42 -10.49
N LEU A 147 -1.17 5.52 -10.98
CA LEU A 147 -2.60 5.74 -10.92
C LEU A 147 -3.38 4.66 -11.66
N GLN A 148 -3.00 4.36 -12.91
CA GLN A 148 -3.69 3.37 -13.74
C GLN A 148 -3.57 1.95 -13.16
N SER A 149 -2.39 1.55 -12.69
CA SER A 149 -2.18 0.27 -12.00
C SER A 149 -3.07 0.16 -10.76
N SER A 150 -3.10 1.21 -9.92
CA SER A 150 -3.94 1.23 -8.71
C SER A 150 -5.43 1.21 -9.02
N VAL A 151 -5.88 1.89 -10.08
CA VAL A 151 -7.27 1.84 -10.54
C VAL A 151 -7.65 0.44 -11.04
N ASN A 152 -6.77 -0.25 -11.77
CA ASN A 152 -7.00 -1.61 -12.20
C ASN A 152 -7.09 -2.57 -11.01
N GLN A 153 -6.21 -2.41 -10.01
CA GLN A 153 -6.26 -3.19 -8.78
C GLN A 153 -7.57 -2.91 -8.00
N LEU A 154 -8.03 -1.66 -7.91
CA LEU A 154 -9.32 -1.30 -7.30
C LEU A 154 -10.50 -1.96 -8.04
N LYS A 155 -10.42 -2.11 -9.37
CA LYS A 155 -11.41 -2.84 -10.17
C LYS A 155 -11.36 -4.37 -9.98
N GLY A 156 -10.39 -4.89 -9.20
CA GLY A 156 -10.28 -6.29 -8.85
C GLY A 156 -9.37 -7.12 -9.76
N SER A 157 -8.46 -6.51 -10.51
CA SER A 157 -7.54 -7.26 -11.39
C SER A 157 -6.72 -8.31 -10.62
N VAL A 158 -6.14 -7.93 -9.47
CA VAL A 158 -5.39 -8.85 -8.59
C VAL A 158 -6.34 -9.88 -7.98
N HIS A 159 -7.47 -9.44 -7.42
CA HIS A 159 -8.49 -10.33 -6.84
C HIS A 159 -8.88 -11.46 -7.79
N ASN A 160 -9.24 -11.13 -9.03
CA ASN A 160 -9.71 -12.09 -10.01
C ASN A 160 -8.64 -13.14 -10.36
N LYS A 161 -7.37 -12.71 -10.53
CA LYS A 161 -6.26 -13.64 -10.81
C LYS A 161 -5.99 -14.58 -9.63
N ILE A 162 -5.96 -14.05 -8.41
CA ILE A 162 -5.78 -14.86 -7.20
C ILE A 162 -6.94 -15.84 -7.02
N LYS A 163 -8.16 -15.38 -7.23
CA LYS A 163 -9.37 -16.22 -7.15
C LYS A 163 -9.32 -17.37 -8.15
N GLU A 164 -8.96 -17.11 -9.42
CA GLU A 164 -8.82 -18.15 -10.46
C GLU A 164 -7.84 -19.25 -10.02
N ILE A 165 -6.66 -18.87 -9.51
CA ILE A 165 -5.65 -19.83 -9.04
C ILE A 165 -6.18 -20.63 -7.85
N ARG A 166 -6.79 -19.96 -6.88
CA ARG A 166 -7.33 -20.60 -5.66
C ARG A 166 -8.48 -21.55 -5.96
N GLU A 167 -9.36 -21.24 -6.90
CA GLU A 167 -10.45 -22.12 -7.31
C GLU A 167 -9.92 -23.44 -7.89
N VAL A 168 -8.84 -23.40 -8.67
CA VAL A 168 -8.18 -24.59 -9.20
C VAL A 168 -7.56 -25.44 -8.05
N ILE A 169 -6.83 -24.80 -7.13
CA ILE A 169 -6.24 -25.51 -5.98
C ILE A 169 -7.34 -26.19 -5.15
N LEU A 170 -8.39 -25.44 -4.81
CA LEU A 170 -9.50 -25.93 -4.00
C LEU A 170 -10.20 -27.13 -4.65
N TYR A 171 -10.42 -27.08 -5.98
CA TYR A 171 -11.02 -28.18 -6.74
C TYR A 171 -10.20 -29.46 -6.61
N HIS A 172 -8.87 -29.40 -6.80
CA HIS A 172 -8.00 -30.56 -6.73
C HIS A 172 -7.83 -31.07 -5.30
N THR A 173 -7.74 -30.20 -4.30
CA THR A 173 -7.74 -30.58 -2.88
C THR A 173 -9.02 -31.31 -2.51
N ALA A 174 -10.19 -30.76 -2.84
CA ALA A 174 -11.47 -31.38 -2.55
C ALA A 174 -11.65 -32.73 -3.26
N PHE A 175 -11.12 -32.88 -4.48
CA PHE A 175 -11.15 -34.18 -5.19
C PHE A 175 -10.31 -35.22 -4.46
N ILE A 176 -9.08 -34.87 -4.07
CA ILE A 176 -8.19 -35.80 -3.34
C ILE A 176 -8.82 -36.20 -2.01
N GLU A 177 -9.31 -35.24 -1.21
CA GLU A 177 -9.97 -35.55 0.07
C GLU A 177 -11.21 -36.44 -0.12
N SER A 178 -12.02 -36.19 -1.16
CA SER A 178 -13.17 -37.03 -1.46
C SER A 178 -12.78 -38.45 -1.86
N ALA A 179 -11.68 -38.63 -2.57
CA ALA A 179 -11.18 -39.91 -2.97
C ALA A 179 -10.55 -40.70 -1.79
N LEU A 180 -9.92 -40.00 -0.85
CA LEU A 180 -9.41 -40.59 0.39
C LEU A 180 -10.54 -41.04 1.32
N ASP A 181 -11.65 -40.29 1.34
CA ASP A 181 -12.82 -40.63 2.16
C ASP A 181 -13.65 -41.77 1.58
N ASP A 182 -13.71 -41.95 0.24
CA ASP A 182 -14.49 -42.98 -0.44
C ASP A 182 -13.66 -43.67 -1.55
N PRO A 183 -12.62 -44.44 -1.16
CA PRO A 183 -11.70 -45.07 -2.11
C PRO A 183 -12.34 -46.23 -2.91
N GLU A 184 -13.53 -46.70 -2.50
CA GLU A 184 -14.25 -47.76 -3.24
C GLU A 184 -14.91 -47.24 -4.51
N HIS A 185 -15.23 -45.93 -4.55
CA HIS A 185 -15.97 -45.30 -5.65
C HIS A 185 -15.13 -44.28 -6.43
N ILE A 186 -14.08 -43.72 -5.83
CA ILE A 186 -13.22 -42.68 -6.45
C ILE A 186 -11.78 -43.18 -6.40
N SER A 187 -11.19 -43.49 -7.57
CA SER A 187 -9.79 -43.89 -7.66
C SER A 187 -8.88 -42.68 -7.87
N VAL A 188 -7.76 -42.65 -7.18
CA VAL A 188 -6.65 -41.72 -7.37
C VAL A 188 -5.51 -42.31 -8.22
N ASP A 189 -5.67 -43.52 -8.75
CA ASP A 189 -4.64 -44.16 -9.57
C ASP A 189 -4.27 -43.28 -10.78
N GLY A 190 -2.98 -42.93 -10.88
CA GLY A 190 -2.48 -42.06 -11.94
C GLY A 190 -2.89 -40.60 -11.83
N TYR A 191 -3.59 -40.18 -10.76
CA TYR A 191 -4.01 -38.82 -10.55
C TYR A 191 -2.82 -37.87 -10.35
N GLY A 192 -1.75 -38.32 -9.72
CA GLY A 192 -0.51 -37.55 -9.53
C GLY A 192 0.04 -36.99 -10.83
N ASP A 193 0.08 -37.79 -11.91
CA ASP A 193 0.57 -37.34 -13.23
C ASP A 193 -0.34 -36.21 -13.82
N SER A 194 -1.65 -36.33 -13.65
CA SER A 194 -2.61 -35.31 -14.07
C SER A 194 -2.46 -34.02 -13.23
N LEU A 195 -2.33 -34.16 -11.93
CA LEU A 195 -2.12 -33.06 -11.00
C LEU A 195 -0.81 -32.34 -11.26
N LEU A 196 0.25 -33.05 -11.61
CA LEU A 196 1.56 -32.48 -11.93
C LEU A 196 1.47 -31.45 -13.06
N GLY A 197 0.70 -31.76 -14.11
CA GLY A 197 0.45 -30.82 -15.21
C GLY A 197 -0.23 -29.53 -14.73
N VAL A 198 -1.22 -29.65 -13.85
CA VAL A 198 -1.94 -28.52 -13.26
C VAL A 198 -1.03 -27.69 -12.34
N VAL A 199 -0.25 -28.36 -11.49
CA VAL A 199 0.70 -27.72 -10.58
C VAL A 199 1.72 -26.88 -11.35
N LYS A 200 2.26 -27.40 -12.46
CA LYS A 200 3.19 -26.66 -13.34
C LYS A 200 2.54 -25.42 -14.00
N ASP A 201 1.28 -25.53 -14.43
CA ASP A 201 0.52 -24.38 -14.95
C ASP A 201 0.30 -23.32 -13.88
N LEU A 202 -0.06 -23.72 -12.65
CA LEU A 202 -0.22 -22.80 -11.52
C LEU A 202 1.10 -22.13 -11.13
N GLN A 203 2.20 -22.90 -11.08
CA GLN A 203 3.53 -22.34 -10.83
C GLN A 203 3.92 -21.30 -11.87
N GLN A 204 3.65 -21.56 -13.15
CA GLN A 204 3.93 -20.62 -14.22
C GLN A 204 3.09 -19.34 -14.09
N LYS A 205 1.79 -19.46 -13.78
CA LYS A 205 0.91 -18.31 -13.54
C LYS A 205 1.40 -17.45 -12.38
N ILE A 206 1.79 -18.07 -11.26
CA ILE A 206 2.31 -17.34 -10.09
C ILE A 206 3.67 -16.72 -10.42
N GLN A 207 4.54 -17.42 -11.14
CA GLN A 207 5.83 -16.88 -11.55
C GLN A 207 5.67 -15.64 -12.43
N CYS A 208 4.75 -15.67 -13.41
CA CYS A 208 4.45 -14.48 -14.22
C CYS A 208 4.02 -13.28 -13.36
N LEU A 209 3.20 -13.50 -12.31
CA LEU A 209 2.82 -12.43 -11.38
C LEU A 209 4.01 -11.93 -10.55
N LEU A 210 4.91 -12.83 -10.13
CA LEU A 210 6.13 -12.46 -9.40
C LEU A 210 7.10 -11.66 -10.27
N ASP A 211 7.22 -12.00 -11.54
CA ASP A 211 8.11 -11.30 -12.47
C ASP A 211 7.67 -9.83 -12.69
N THR A 212 6.36 -9.53 -12.55
CA THR A 212 5.87 -8.14 -12.60
C THR A 212 6.10 -7.35 -11.31
N ALA A 213 6.54 -7.99 -10.23
CA ALA A 213 6.56 -7.34 -8.92
C ALA A 213 7.68 -6.28 -8.79
N ASP A 214 8.81 -6.46 -9.43
CA ASP A 214 9.90 -5.49 -9.38
C ASP A 214 9.56 -4.26 -10.23
N ASP A 215 8.95 -4.44 -11.40
CA ASP A 215 8.43 -3.36 -12.23
C ASP A 215 7.27 -2.63 -11.53
N GLY A 216 6.36 -3.37 -10.88
CA GLY A 216 5.27 -2.82 -10.08
C GLY A 216 5.76 -1.94 -8.93
N ARG A 217 6.86 -2.32 -8.25
CA ARG A 217 7.49 -1.50 -7.23
C ARG A 217 8.03 -0.18 -7.82
N ILE A 218 8.72 -0.27 -8.94
CA ILE A 218 9.28 0.91 -9.63
C ILE A 218 8.16 1.85 -10.10
N ILE A 219 7.07 1.31 -10.63
CA ILE A 219 5.88 2.08 -11.05
C ILE A 219 5.30 2.84 -9.84
N LYS A 220 5.15 2.19 -8.69
CA LYS A 220 4.51 2.75 -7.50
C LYS A 220 5.42 3.72 -6.74
N GLU A 221 6.63 3.30 -6.42
CA GLU A 221 7.57 4.05 -5.59
C GLU A 221 8.40 5.06 -6.38
N GLY A 222 8.59 4.82 -7.67
CA GLY A 222 9.56 5.51 -8.51
C GLY A 222 10.94 4.86 -8.41
N ILE A 223 11.85 5.29 -9.30
CA ILE A 223 13.23 4.79 -9.42
C ILE A 223 14.09 5.50 -8.37
N LYS A 224 14.60 4.77 -7.38
CA LYS A 224 15.58 5.31 -6.42
C LYS A 224 16.87 5.63 -7.14
N THR A 225 17.15 6.92 -7.27
CA THR A 225 18.21 7.42 -8.13
C THR A 225 19.27 8.16 -7.32
N VAL A 226 20.53 7.89 -7.59
CA VAL A 226 21.68 8.63 -7.06
C VAL A 226 22.41 9.31 -8.20
N ILE A 227 22.72 10.60 -8.04
CA ILE A 227 23.54 11.35 -9.00
C ILE A 227 24.97 11.45 -8.45
N VAL A 228 25.90 10.82 -9.17
CA VAL A 228 27.33 10.82 -8.82
C VAL A 228 28.16 11.57 -9.87
N GLY A 229 29.32 12.02 -9.49
CA GLY A 229 30.23 12.73 -10.39
C GLY A 229 31.12 13.70 -9.62
N LYS A 230 32.22 14.12 -10.23
CA LYS A 230 33.19 15.02 -9.62
C LYS A 230 32.60 16.40 -9.25
N PRO A 231 33.27 17.15 -8.37
CA PRO A 231 32.94 18.55 -8.15
C PRO A 231 32.97 19.33 -9.49
N ASN A 232 31.97 20.22 -9.67
CA ASN A 232 31.86 21.05 -10.89
C ASN A 232 31.55 20.28 -12.21
N ALA A 233 31.24 18.98 -12.16
CA ALA A 233 30.76 18.23 -13.34
C ALA A 233 29.37 18.69 -13.82
N GLY A 234 28.66 19.48 -13.01
CA GLY A 234 27.34 20.03 -13.36
C GLY A 234 26.17 19.29 -12.73
N LYS A 235 26.37 18.52 -11.65
CA LYS A 235 25.30 17.82 -10.93
C LYS A 235 24.17 18.74 -10.47
N SER A 236 24.52 19.88 -9.83
CA SER A 236 23.53 20.86 -9.36
C SER A 236 22.79 21.54 -10.52
N SER A 237 23.48 21.80 -11.64
CA SER A 237 22.84 22.35 -12.84
C SER A 237 21.88 21.35 -13.46
N LEU A 238 22.27 20.08 -13.55
CA LEU A 238 21.38 19.01 -14.01
C LEU A 238 20.14 18.90 -13.13
N MET A 239 20.31 18.88 -11.81
CA MET A 239 19.19 18.87 -10.85
C MET A 239 18.23 20.02 -11.09
N ASN A 240 18.75 21.24 -11.27
CA ASN A 240 17.92 22.41 -11.51
C ASN A 240 17.10 22.30 -12.82
N VAL A 241 17.68 21.73 -13.87
CA VAL A 241 16.99 21.46 -15.13
C VAL A 241 15.90 20.40 -14.94
N LEU A 242 16.23 19.28 -14.29
CA LEU A 242 15.28 18.19 -14.04
C LEU A 242 14.10 18.64 -13.15
N VAL A 243 14.33 19.52 -12.18
CA VAL A 243 13.28 20.11 -11.31
C VAL A 243 12.50 21.20 -12.03
N GLY A 244 13.10 21.89 -13.02
CA GLY A 244 12.51 23.07 -13.69
C GLY A 244 11.55 22.75 -14.84
N GLU A 245 11.70 21.61 -15.52
CA GLU A 245 10.86 21.24 -16.67
C GLU A 245 9.42 20.84 -16.28
N GLU A 246 9.21 20.30 -15.09
CA GLU A 246 7.87 20.15 -14.53
C GLU A 246 7.92 20.55 -13.06
N LYS A 247 7.14 21.58 -12.70
CA LYS A 247 6.97 22.00 -11.31
C LYS A 247 6.71 20.75 -10.47
N ALA A 248 7.75 20.27 -9.79
CA ALA A 248 7.61 19.24 -8.78
C ALA A 248 6.45 19.68 -7.89
N ILE A 249 5.37 18.91 -7.89
CA ILE A 249 4.33 19.06 -6.88
C ILE A 249 5.02 18.59 -5.60
N VAL A 250 5.79 19.51 -4.99
CA VAL A 250 6.32 19.35 -3.65
C VAL A 250 5.10 19.39 -2.75
N THR A 251 4.48 18.26 -2.53
CA THR A 251 3.57 18.10 -1.41
C THR A 251 4.46 18.15 -0.17
N GLU A 252 4.61 19.35 0.41
CA GLU A 252 5.07 19.49 1.78
C GLU A 252 4.07 18.75 2.68
N ILE A 253 4.27 17.47 2.87
CA ILE A 253 3.62 16.75 3.96
C ILE A 253 4.34 17.21 5.22
N ALA A 254 3.80 18.25 5.83
CA ALA A 254 4.27 18.78 7.10
C ALA A 254 4.27 17.67 8.15
N GLY A 255 5.42 17.06 8.42
CA GLY A 255 5.53 16.07 9.49
C GLY A 255 6.63 15.04 9.39
N THR A 256 7.35 14.92 8.29
CA THR A 256 8.55 14.06 8.19
C THR A 256 9.80 14.90 8.47
N THR A 257 10.09 15.06 9.76
CA THR A 257 11.29 15.73 10.23
C THR A 257 12.48 14.77 10.18
N ARG A 258 13.55 15.19 9.51
CA ARG A 258 14.95 14.85 9.81
C ARG A 258 15.62 13.61 9.21
N ASP A 259 15.05 12.91 8.25
CA ASP A 259 15.84 11.90 7.56
C ASP A 259 15.73 12.11 6.05
N VAL A 260 16.90 12.33 5.40
CA VAL A 260 17.16 12.39 3.96
C VAL A 260 16.16 13.23 3.15
N LEU A 261 16.60 14.36 2.61
CA LEU A 261 15.84 15.15 1.64
C LEU A 261 15.78 14.36 0.32
N GLU A 262 14.74 13.58 0.14
CA GLU A 262 14.42 12.93 -1.13
C GLU A 262 13.62 13.91 -1.99
N GLU A 263 14.08 14.19 -3.19
CA GLU A 263 13.34 14.98 -4.19
C GLU A 263 12.73 14.03 -5.23
N ASN A 264 11.42 14.17 -5.45
CA ASN A 264 10.72 13.44 -6.49
C ASN A 264 10.69 14.28 -7.76
N ILE A 265 11.20 13.75 -8.85
CA ILE A 265 11.21 14.38 -10.17
C ILE A 265 10.41 13.50 -11.13
N GLN A 266 9.54 14.11 -11.92
CA GLN A 266 8.82 13.41 -12.99
C GLN A 266 9.44 13.78 -14.35
N LEU A 267 9.79 12.78 -15.13
CA LEU A 267 10.28 12.91 -16.50
C LEU A 267 9.34 12.12 -17.43
N GLN A 268 8.38 12.79 -18.06
CA GLN A 268 7.41 12.19 -19.01
C GLN A 268 6.82 10.83 -18.55
N GLY A 269 6.33 10.78 -17.30
CA GLY A 269 5.74 9.59 -16.71
C GLY A 269 6.71 8.68 -15.95
N VAL A 270 8.02 8.91 -16.02
CA VAL A 270 9.03 8.24 -15.18
C VAL A 270 9.24 9.04 -13.90
N SER A 271 9.01 8.43 -12.74
CA SER A 271 9.27 9.05 -11.43
C SER A 271 10.66 8.68 -10.94
N LEU A 272 11.51 9.69 -10.71
CA LEU A 272 12.83 9.55 -10.09
C LEU A 272 12.79 10.04 -8.65
N ASN A 273 13.18 9.20 -7.70
CA ASN A 273 13.40 9.59 -6.30
C ASN A 273 14.89 9.83 -6.09
N ILE A 274 15.29 11.10 -6.14
CA ILE A 274 16.69 11.46 -5.98
C ILE A 274 17.07 11.40 -4.51
N MET A 275 18.02 10.52 -4.19
CA MET A 275 18.57 10.37 -2.84
C MET A 275 19.73 11.34 -2.60
N ASP A 276 19.77 11.92 -1.38
CA ASP A 276 20.86 12.79 -0.89
C ASP A 276 21.09 14.09 -1.69
N THR A 277 20.03 14.89 -1.82
CA THR A 277 20.11 16.22 -2.48
C THR A 277 20.96 17.24 -1.69
N ALA A 278 21.23 17.01 -0.40
CA ALA A 278 22.03 17.91 0.44
C ALA A 278 23.50 18.01 -0.03
N GLY A 279 24.10 16.89 -0.47
CA GLY A 279 25.47 16.88 -1.03
C GLY A 279 25.57 17.50 -2.42
N ILE A 280 24.44 17.75 -3.09
CA ILE A 280 24.39 18.30 -4.45
C ILE A 280 24.22 19.83 -4.39
N ARG A 281 23.61 20.37 -3.33
CA ARG A 281 23.30 21.81 -3.18
C ARG A 281 24.38 22.62 -2.47
N ASP A 282 25.17 22.02 -1.55
CA ASP A 282 26.21 22.71 -0.79
C ASP A 282 27.59 22.56 -1.46
N THR A 283 28.08 23.65 -2.04
CA THR A 283 29.38 23.76 -2.73
C THR A 283 30.54 24.20 -1.82
N SER A 284 30.59 23.80 -0.56
CA SER A 284 31.70 24.16 0.32
C SER A 284 32.68 22.98 0.52
N ASP A 285 33.96 23.24 0.22
CA ASP A 285 35.11 22.32 0.10
C ASP A 285 35.46 21.41 1.30
N ILE A 286 34.66 21.36 2.36
CA ILE A 286 34.99 20.61 3.59
C ILE A 286 34.34 19.21 3.65
N VAL A 287 33.46 18.85 2.69
CA VAL A 287 32.64 17.64 2.73
C VAL A 287 33.17 16.49 1.83
N GLU A 288 34.30 16.69 1.13
CA GLU A 288 34.76 15.75 0.09
C GLU A 288 35.02 14.30 0.56
N LYS A 289 35.54 14.08 1.78
CA LYS A 289 35.77 12.70 2.26
C LYS A 289 34.54 12.00 2.84
N ILE A 290 33.65 12.76 3.46
CA ILE A 290 32.38 12.22 4.00
C ILE A 290 31.39 11.92 2.85
N GLY A 291 31.52 12.65 1.71
CA GLY A 291 30.68 12.48 0.52
C GLY A 291 30.90 11.16 -0.23
N VAL A 292 32.14 10.65 -0.31
CA VAL A 292 32.45 9.42 -1.07
C VAL A 292 31.90 8.16 -0.39
N ASP A 293 32.06 8.04 0.92
CA ASP A 293 31.57 6.87 1.65
C ASP A 293 30.02 6.84 1.67
N LYS A 294 29.39 8.00 1.83
CA LYS A 294 27.93 8.14 1.78
C LYS A 294 27.38 7.92 0.36
N ALA A 295 28.10 8.37 -0.66
CA ALA A 295 27.76 8.11 -2.06
C ALA A 295 27.84 6.61 -2.38
N LYS A 296 28.81 5.87 -1.83
CA LYS A 296 28.90 4.41 -1.96
C LYS A 296 27.71 3.70 -1.29
N GLU A 297 27.37 4.08 -0.05
CA GLU A 297 26.22 3.51 0.67
C GLU A 297 24.90 3.78 -0.07
N ASN A 298 24.71 4.99 -0.60
CA ASN A 298 23.52 5.34 -1.37
C ASN A 298 23.49 4.64 -2.73
N ALA A 299 24.63 4.47 -3.39
CA ALA A 299 24.76 3.72 -4.63
C ALA A 299 24.43 2.22 -4.46
N GLU A 300 24.66 1.65 -3.27
CA GLU A 300 24.26 0.27 -2.97
C GLU A 300 22.74 0.10 -2.88
N LYS A 301 22.04 1.13 -2.42
CA LYS A 301 20.58 1.16 -2.22
C LYS A 301 19.80 1.69 -3.43
N ALA A 302 20.50 2.27 -4.42
CA ALA A 302 19.90 2.87 -5.60
C ALA A 302 19.48 1.82 -6.63
N ASP A 303 18.34 2.08 -7.28
CA ASP A 303 17.90 1.34 -8.46
C ASP A 303 18.61 1.84 -9.73
N LEU A 304 19.00 3.13 -9.74
CA LEU A 304 19.67 3.79 -10.85
C LEU A 304 20.79 4.70 -10.35
N ILE A 305 21.92 4.67 -11.03
CA ILE A 305 23.01 5.62 -10.83
C ILE A 305 23.14 6.50 -12.08
N ILE A 306 23.02 7.82 -11.91
CA ILE A 306 23.31 8.80 -12.95
C ILE A 306 24.72 9.32 -12.71
N TYR A 307 25.66 8.94 -13.58
CA TYR A 307 27.04 9.42 -13.50
C TYR A 307 27.24 10.62 -14.43
N VAL A 308 27.51 11.79 -13.84
CA VAL A 308 27.72 13.04 -14.59
C VAL A 308 29.20 13.29 -14.77
N VAL A 309 29.64 13.30 -16.00
CA VAL A 309 31.04 13.55 -16.43
C VAL A 309 31.13 14.91 -17.10
N ASP A 310 32.18 15.68 -16.78
CA ASP A 310 32.51 16.92 -17.52
C ASP A 310 33.21 16.55 -18.83
N ALA A 311 32.51 16.61 -19.94
CA ALA A 311 33.02 16.26 -21.25
C ALA A 311 34.17 17.17 -21.75
N SER A 312 34.33 18.36 -21.15
CA SER A 312 35.37 19.32 -21.52
C SER A 312 36.74 19.03 -20.89
N ARG A 313 36.90 17.96 -20.09
CA ARG A 313 38.14 17.62 -19.38
C ARG A 313 38.47 16.14 -19.57
N PRO A 314 39.76 15.74 -19.57
CA PRO A 314 40.12 14.33 -19.61
C PRO A 314 39.69 13.62 -18.32
N LEU A 315 39.46 12.30 -18.44
CA LEU A 315 39.21 11.43 -17.29
C LEU A 315 40.44 11.33 -16.40
N ASP A 316 40.25 11.24 -15.09
CA ASP A 316 41.32 11.05 -14.09
C ASP A 316 41.07 9.83 -13.19
N GLU A 317 41.89 9.62 -12.17
CA GLU A 317 41.81 8.48 -11.25
C GLU A 317 40.44 8.43 -10.50
N ASN A 318 39.87 9.58 -10.14
CA ASN A 318 38.57 9.63 -9.48
C ASN A 318 37.44 9.15 -10.40
N ASP A 319 37.53 9.44 -11.71
CA ASP A 319 36.54 8.93 -12.69
C ASP A 319 36.64 7.40 -12.80
N HIS A 320 37.87 6.84 -12.75
CA HIS A 320 38.05 5.38 -12.76
C HIS A 320 37.47 4.71 -11.50
N GLU A 321 37.60 5.32 -10.32
CA GLU A 321 36.95 4.82 -9.09
C GLU A 321 35.42 4.81 -9.21
N ILE A 322 34.82 5.86 -9.77
CA ILE A 322 33.36 5.93 -9.98
C ILE A 322 32.92 4.89 -11.01
N ILE A 323 33.69 4.73 -12.11
CA ILE A 323 33.40 3.73 -13.15
C ILE A 323 33.42 2.31 -12.55
N GLU A 324 34.39 2.00 -11.70
CA GLU A 324 34.44 0.71 -11.03
C GLU A 324 33.25 0.48 -10.08
N MET A 325 32.84 1.51 -9.34
CA MET A 325 31.68 1.46 -8.44
C MET A 325 30.36 1.19 -9.18
N ILE A 326 30.18 1.71 -10.39
CA ILE A 326 28.93 1.60 -11.17
C ILE A 326 28.91 0.39 -12.12
N ARG A 327 30.01 -0.37 -12.23
CA ARG A 327 30.17 -1.46 -13.21
C ARG A 327 29.04 -2.47 -13.17
N ASP A 328 28.72 -2.95 -11.99
CA ASP A 328 27.69 -4.00 -11.76
C ASP A 328 26.29 -3.44 -11.45
N LYS A 329 26.11 -2.12 -11.52
CA LYS A 329 24.85 -1.44 -11.21
C LYS A 329 24.12 -0.99 -12.47
N LYS A 330 22.80 -0.78 -12.40
CA LYS A 330 22.07 -0.06 -13.45
C LYS A 330 22.54 1.39 -13.42
N ALA A 331 23.16 1.87 -14.49
CA ALA A 331 23.71 3.22 -14.55
C ALA A 331 23.56 3.82 -15.94
N VAL A 332 23.46 5.16 -15.99
CA VAL A 332 23.51 5.98 -17.20
C VAL A 332 24.64 6.99 -17.03
N ILE A 333 25.47 7.16 -18.07
CA ILE A 333 26.57 8.12 -18.06
C ILE A 333 26.14 9.35 -18.86
N LEU A 334 26.15 10.51 -18.23
CA LEU A 334 25.83 11.79 -18.83
C LEU A 334 27.12 12.58 -19.09
N LEU A 335 27.47 12.74 -20.38
CA LEU A 335 28.57 13.58 -20.81
C LEU A 335 28.10 15.03 -20.87
N ASN A 336 28.22 15.72 -19.74
CA ASN A 336 27.72 17.08 -19.57
C ASN A 336 28.69 18.12 -20.14
N LYS A 337 28.18 19.31 -20.41
CA LYS A 337 28.85 20.46 -21.04
C LYS A 337 29.17 20.19 -22.51
N SER A 338 28.27 19.52 -23.22
CA SER A 338 28.38 19.27 -24.66
C SER A 338 28.38 20.56 -25.50
N ASP A 339 27.99 21.70 -24.88
CA ASP A 339 28.12 23.05 -25.43
C ASP A 339 29.57 23.54 -25.56
N LEU A 340 30.53 22.85 -24.90
CA LEU A 340 31.96 23.12 -24.98
C LEU A 340 32.67 22.09 -25.87
N SER A 341 33.94 22.34 -26.20
CA SER A 341 34.75 21.36 -26.94
C SER A 341 34.92 20.08 -26.12
N THR A 342 34.44 18.96 -26.63
CA THR A 342 34.57 17.64 -26.02
C THR A 342 35.99 17.15 -26.07
N VAL A 343 36.56 16.80 -24.90
CA VAL A 343 37.90 16.26 -24.73
C VAL A 343 37.88 14.78 -24.35
N VAL A 344 36.79 14.31 -23.74
CA VAL A 344 36.60 12.90 -23.37
C VAL A 344 36.55 12.03 -24.61
N ASP A 345 37.39 10.99 -24.67
CA ASP A 345 37.33 9.96 -25.69
C ASP A 345 36.20 8.95 -25.37
N LYS A 346 35.07 9.08 -26.05
CA LYS A 346 33.93 8.18 -25.86
C LYS A 346 34.25 6.71 -26.14
N LYS A 347 35.08 6.44 -27.17
CA LYS A 347 35.47 5.06 -27.51
C LYS A 347 36.32 4.43 -26.41
N ALA A 348 37.20 5.20 -25.80
CA ALA A 348 37.96 4.74 -24.65
C ALA A 348 37.04 4.45 -23.45
N LEU A 349 36.03 5.30 -23.20
CA LEU A 349 35.08 5.10 -22.13
C LEU A 349 34.16 3.87 -22.39
N GLU A 350 33.71 3.64 -23.63
CA GLU A 350 32.94 2.46 -24.05
C GLU A 350 33.71 1.14 -23.85
N THR A 351 35.05 1.17 -23.96
CA THR A 351 35.89 -0.02 -23.67
C THR A 351 36.04 -0.29 -22.18
N LEU A 352 35.90 0.73 -21.34
CA LEU A 352 35.97 0.63 -19.88
C LEU A 352 34.67 0.17 -19.24
N ILE A 353 33.50 0.59 -19.81
CA ILE A 353 32.21 0.30 -19.26
C ILE A 353 31.11 0.26 -20.33
N THR A 354 30.31 -0.82 -20.34
CA THR A 354 29.20 -1.01 -21.27
C THR A 354 27.90 -0.48 -20.64
N LYS A 355 27.73 0.83 -20.61
CA LYS A 355 26.52 1.50 -20.11
C LYS A 355 26.04 2.54 -21.12
N PRO A 356 24.75 2.89 -21.15
CA PRO A 356 24.23 3.98 -21.99
C PRO A 356 24.98 5.29 -21.69
N MET A 357 25.37 5.99 -22.76
CA MET A 357 26.07 7.28 -22.69
C MET A 357 25.31 8.33 -23.47
N ILE A 358 24.99 9.44 -22.83
CA ILE A 358 24.16 10.50 -23.39
C ILE A 358 24.94 11.82 -23.30
N ASP A 359 25.00 12.55 -24.43
CA ASP A 359 25.55 13.91 -24.45
C ASP A 359 24.49 14.88 -23.96
N ILE A 360 24.82 15.63 -22.91
CA ILE A 360 23.91 16.65 -22.37
C ILE A 360 24.60 18.00 -22.24
N SER A 361 23.83 19.08 -22.31
CA SER A 361 24.21 20.37 -21.78
C SER A 361 23.14 20.82 -20.79
N ALA A 362 23.46 20.73 -19.51
CA ALA A 362 22.58 21.24 -18.46
C ALA A 362 22.41 22.76 -18.52
N LYS A 363 23.27 23.49 -19.23
CA LYS A 363 23.16 24.93 -19.47
C LYS A 363 22.19 25.28 -20.59
N GLU A 364 22.16 24.47 -21.65
CA GLU A 364 21.33 24.70 -22.85
C GLU A 364 20.11 23.76 -22.86
N GLU A 365 19.91 22.98 -21.79
CA GLU A 365 18.79 22.03 -21.61
C GLU A 365 18.66 20.99 -22.73
N THR A 366 19.80 20.60 -23.34
CA THR A 366 19.85 19.62 -24.44
C THR A 366 20.19 18.23 -23.92
N GLY A 367 19.66 17.17 -24.61
CA GLY A 367 19.92 15.76 -24.29
C GLY A 367 18.96 15.18 -23.23
N ILE A 368 18.05 15.97 -22.65
CA ILE A 368 17.13 15.50 -21.60
C ILE A 368 16.13 14.49 -22.16
N HIS A 369 15.57 14.71 -23.35
CA HIS A 369 14.67 13.76 -24.01
C HIS A 369 15.33 12.40 -24.30
N GLU A 370 16.63 12.38 -24.60
CA GLU A 370 17.37 11.14 -24.80
C GLU A 370 17.54 10.39 -23.48
N LEU A 371 17.80 11.11 -22.39
CA LEU A 371 17.80 10.56 -21.03
C LEU A 371 16.45 9.92 -20.68
N GLU A 372 15.34 10.62 -20.92
CA GLU A 372 13.98 10.12 -20.68
C GLU A 372 13.71 8.82 -21.46
N SER A 373 14.02 8.81 -22.75
CA SER A 373 13.84 7.63 -23.61
C SER A 373 14.67 6.44 -23.14
N THR A 374 15.93 6.70 -22.77
CA THR A 374 16.84 5.68 -22.24
C THR A 374 16.34 5.11 -20.91
N LEU A 375 15.81 5.95 -20.01
CA LEU A 375 15.26 5.49 -18.74
C LEU A 375 13.99 4.67 -18.93
N LYS A 376 13.12 5.06 -19.87
CA LYS A 376 11.94 4.26 -20.25
C LYS A 376 12.35 2.87 -20.75
N GLU A 377 13.32 2.80 -21.64
CA GLU A 377 13.79 1.52 -22.17
C GLU A 377 14.43 0.63 -21.10
N MET A 378 15.22 1.23 -20.18
CA MET A 378 15.91 0.50 -19.10
C MET A 378 14.98 -0.08 -18.03
N PHE A 379 13.88 0.60 -17.72
CA PHE A 379 13.04 0.26 -16.58
C PHE A 379 11.60 -0.16 -16.93
N TYR A 380 11.14 0.13 -18.14
CA TYR A 380 9.76 -0.16 -18.52
C TYR A 380 9.66 -1.08 -19.77
N HIS A 381 10.77 -1.69 -20.22
CA HIS A 381 10.85 -2.67 -21.32
C HIS A 381 10.00 -2.32 -22.57
N GLY A 382 9.92 -1.04 -22.93
CA GLY A 382 9.08 -0.52 -24.01
C GLY A 382 7.76 0.07 -23.54
N ASP A 383 6.78 0.15 -24.41
CA ASP A 383 5.44 0.65 -24.06
C ASP A 383 4.79 -0.30 -23.06
N ILE A 384 4.60 0.17 -21.82
CA ILE A 384 3.78 -0.54 -20.82
C ILE A 384 2.36 -0.61 -21.39
N SER A 385 2.00 -1.76 -21.93
CA SER A 385 0.63 -1.98 -22.36
C SER A 385 -0.19 -2.42 -21.13
N PHE A 386 -0.99 -1.51 -20.58
CA PHE A 386 -1.94 -1.83 -19.52
C PHE A 386 -3.13 -2.69 -20.00
N ASN A 387 -3.07 -3.23 -21.20
CA ASN A 387 -4.07 -4.13 -21.73
C ASN A 387 -3.88 -5.51 -21.09
N ASP A 388 -4.59 -5.76 -19.99
CA ASP A 388 -4.73 -7.04 -19.26
C ASP A 388 -3.53 -7.50 -18.39
N GLU A 389 -2.40 -6.82 -18.33
CA GLU A 389 -1.31 -7.17 -17.41
C GLU A 389 -1.58 -6.69 -15.99
N VAL A 390 -1.44 -7.62 -15.03
CA VAL A 390 -1.57 -7.34 -13.59
C VAL A 390 -0.19 -7.14 -13.01
N TYR A 391 0.10 -5.94 -12.54
CA TYR A 391 1.36 -5.62 -11.84
C TYR A 391 1.20 -5.79 -10.33
N ILE A 392 2.11 -6.52 -9.71
CA ILE A 392 2.17 -6.68 -8.26
C ILE A 392 2.99 -5.52 -7.67
N THR A 393 2.30 -4.56 -7.07
CA THR A 393 2.94 -3.33 -6.53
C THR A 393 3.22 -3.38 -5.03
N ASN A 394 2.69 -4.41 -4.34
CA ASN A 394 2.77 -4.52 -2.88
C ASN A 394 3.69 -5.69 -2.48
N ILE A 395 4.66 -5.40 -1.59
CA ILE A 395 5.61 -6.40 -1.09
C ILE A 395 4.92 -7.55 -0.35
N ARG A 396 3.79 -7.30 0.33
CA ARG A 396 2.97 -8.33 0.98
C ARG A 396 2.44 -9.33 -0.03
N HIS A 397 1.94 -8.85 -1.18
CA HIS A 397 1.47 -9.71 -2.27
C HIS A 397 2.62 -10.51 -2.87
N LYS A 398 3.80 -9.88 -3.08
CA LYS A 398 5.01 -10.57 -3.57
C LYS A 398 5.41 -11.70 -2.64
N THR A 399 5.43 -11.47 -1.32
CA THR A 399 5.78 -12.49 -0.34
C THR A 399 4.77 -13.64 -0.36
N ALA A 400 3.47 -13.34 -0.33
CA ALA A 400 2.44 -14.37 -0.35
C ALA A 400 2.46 -15.23 -1.63
N LEU A 401 2.74 -14.62 -2.79
CA LEU A 401 2.93 -15.34 -4.06
C LEU A 401 4.18 -16.24 -4.03
N ALA A 402 5.29 -15.76 -3.45
CA ALA A 402 6.50 -16.54 -3.31
C ALA A 402 6.30 -17.74 -2.36
N ASP A 403 5.58 -17.55 -1.26
CA ASP A 403 5.23 -18.63 -0.33
C ASP A 403 4.34 -19.67 -1.01
N ALA A 404 3.31 -19.25 -1.75
CA ALA A 404 2.45 -20.13 -2.52
C ALA A 404 3.22 -20.92 -3.60
N LEU A 405 4.13 -20.26 -4.31
CA LEU A 405 4.99 -20.92 -5.30
C LEU A 405 5.90 -21.98 -4.64
N SER A 406 6.45 -21.66 -3.47
CA SER A 406 7.27 -22.62 -2.69
C SER A 406 6.45 -23.84 -2.28
N SER A 407 5.21 -23.68 -1.83
CA SER A 407 4.32 -24.78 -1.47
C SER A 407 3.94 -25.64 -2.68
N LEU A 408 3.63 -25.02 -3.83
CA LEU A 408 3.37 -25.76 -5.08
C LEU A 408 4.60 -26.54 -5.58
N LYS A 409 5.82 -26.07 -5.35
CA LYS A 409 7.04 -26.82 -5.66
C LYS A 409 7.18 -28.07 -4.77
N LYS A 410 6.78 -27.99 -3.51
CA LYS A 410 6.75 -29.18 -2.63
C LYS A 410 5.69 -30.21 -3.10
N VAL A 411 4.53 -29.74 -3.61
CA VAL A 411 3.55 -30.64 -4.24
C VAL A 411 4.19 -31.38 -5.42
N GLU A 412 4.89 -30.66 -6.30
CA GLU A 412 5.62 -31.25 -7.43
C GLU A 412 6.64 -32.29 -6.95
N GLU A 413 7.49 -31.95 -5.97
CA GLU A 413 8.46 -32.87 -5.37
C GLU A 413 7.79 -34.09 -4.74
N SER A 414 6.66 -33.96 -4.08
CA SER A 414 5.90 -35.05 -3.47
C SER A 414 5.34 -35.99 -4.52
N ILE A 415 4.84 -35.47 -5.64
CA ILE A 415 4.36 -36.28 -6.77
C ILE A 415 5.51 -37.03 -7.44
N GLU A 416 6.64 -36.36 -7.72
CA GLU A 416 7.82 -36.97 -8.36
C GLU A 416 8.44 -38.08 -7.47
N ASN A 417 8.39 -37.91 -6.15
CA ASN A 417 8.83 -38.89 -5.18
C ASN A 417 7.81 -39.98 -4.87
N GLN A 418 6.68 -40.02 -5.59
CA GLN A 418 5.59 -40.98 -5.40
C GLN A 418 5.12 -41.08 -3.93
N MET A 419 5.02 -39.91 -3.27
CA MET A 419 4.47 -39.80 -1.92
C MET A 419 2.96 -40.09 -1.94
N PRO A 420 2.36 -40.55 -0.83
CA PRO A 420 0.91 -40.69 -0.69
C PRO A 420 0.18 -39.35 -0.94
N GLU A 421 -1.02 -39.43 -1.49
CA GLU A 421 -1.80 -38.28 -1.96
C GLU A 421 -2.21 -37.33 -0.83
N ASP A 422 -2.31 -37.78 0.40
CA ASP A 422 -2.58 -36.94 1.59
C ASP A 422 -1.48 -35.89 1.82
N PHE A 423 -0.24 -36.13 1.36
CA PHE A 423 0.82 -35.15 1.42
C PHE A 423 0.58 -34.00 0.44
N PHE A 424 -0.04 -34.25 -0.71
CA PHE A 424 -0.32 -33.22 -1.70
C PHE A 424 -1.31 -32.17 -1.18
N THR A 425 -2.32 -32.61 -0.40
CA THR A 425 -3.36 -31.72 0.13
C THR A 425 -2.82 -30.72 1.14
N ILE A 426 -1.82 -31.10 1.94
CA ILE A 426 -1.19 -30.22 2.92
C ILE A 426 -0.54 -29.03 2.21
N ASP A 427 0.34 -29.29 1.25
CA ASP A 427 1.07 -28.25 0.55
C ASP A 427 0.16 -27.45 -0.42
N LEU A 428 -0.88 -28.08 -1.00
CA LEU A 428 -1.92 -27.38 -1.76
C LEU A 428 -2.70 -26.40 -0.88
N MET A 429 -3.06 -26.80 0.34
CA MET A 429 -3.75 -25.91 1.28
C MET A 429 -2.87 -24.80 1.80
N ASP A 430 -1.57 -25.05 2.03
CA ASP A 430 -0.61 -23.99 2.37
C ASP A 430 -0.52 -22.93 1.25
N ALA A 431 -0.48 -23.38 -0.01
CA ALA A 431 -0.52 -22.46 -1.16
C ALA A 431 -1.85 -21.68 -1.23
N TYR A 432 -2.99 -22.35 -0.99
CA TYR A 432 -4.31 -21.75 -0.97
C TYR A 432 -4.44 -20.67 0.11
N GLU A 433 -3.94 -20.92 1.33
CA GLU A 433 -3.96 -19.98 2.44
C GLU A 433 -3.04 -18.78 2.18
N SER A 434 -1.83 -19.03 1.66
CA SER A 434 -0.88 -17.98 1.29
C SER A 434 -1.50 -17.01 0.27
N LEU A 435 -2.14 -17.52 -0.77
CA LEU A 435 -2.86 -16.71 -1.76
C LEU A 435 -4.08 -16.00 -1.15
N GLY A 436 -4.81 -16.66 -0.23
CA GLY A 436 -5.94 -16.07 0.50
C GLY A 436 -5.55 -14.86 1.35
N SER A 437 -4.30 -14.81 1.81
CA SER A 437 -3.77 -13.67 2.54
C SER A 437 -3.72 -12.38 1.68
N ILE A 438 -3.63 -12.48 0.36
CA ILE A 438 -3.62 -11.33 -0.55
C ILE A 438 -4.98 -10.62 -0.54
N THR A 439 -6.07 -11.39 -0.62
CA THR A 439 -7.45 -10.88 -0.62
C THR A 439 -7.99 -10.60 0.79
N GLY A 440 -7.31 -11.11 1.82
CA GLY A 440 -7.70 -10.90 3.21
C GLY A 440 -8.62 -11.97 3.80
N GLU A 441 -8.83 -13.10 3.10
CA GLU A 441 -9.74 -14.15 3.55
C GLU A 441 -9.18 -14.99 4.71
N THR A 442 -7.86 -15.07 4.85
CA THR A 442 -7.15 -15.87 5.85
C THR A 442 -6.40 -15.04 6.90
N ILE A 443 -6.59 -13.72 6.91
CA ILE A 443 -5.82 -12.79 7.76
C ILE A 443 -6.49 -12.60 9.11
N GLY A 444 -5.68 -12.62 10.19
CA GLY A 444 -6.12 -12.28 11.54
C GLY A 444 -6.37 -10.78 11.73
N GLU A 445 -7.23 -10.43 12.70
CA GLU A 445 -7.62 -9.04 13.00
C GLU A 445 -6.43 -8.10 13.27
N ASP A 446 -5.35 -8.59 13.88
CA ASP A 446 -4.18 -7.76 14.22
C ASP A 446 -3.47 -7.23 12.96
N LEU A 447 -3.30 -8.08 11.94
CA LEU A 447 -2.68 -7.67 10.68
C LEU A 447 -3.59 -6.74 9.87
N VAL A 448 -4.89 -7.00 9.87
CA VAL A 448 -5.90 -6.09 9.29
C VAL A 448 -5.78 -4.71 9.94
N ASN A 449 -5.74 -4.63 11.28
CA ASN A 449 -5.58 -3.37 12.00
C ASN A 449 -4.27 -2.65 11.66
N GLU A 450 -3.16 -3.37 11.54
CA GLU A 450 -1.87 -2.79 11.16
C GLU A 450 -1.92 -2.19 9.76
N ILE A 451 -2.44 -2.91 8.77
CA ILE A 451 -2.57 -2.44 7.39
C ILE A 451 -3.40 -1.15 7.36
N PHE A 452 -4.60 -1.16 7.95
CA PHE A 452 -5.47 0.02 7.92
C PHE A 452 -4.95 1.20 8.75
N SER A 453 -4.12 0.97 9.77
CA SER A 453 -3.47 2.06 10.52
C SER A 453 -2.57 2.95 9.65
N LYS A 454 -2.06 2.42 8.54
CA LYS A 454 -1.22 3.13 7.56
C LYS A 454 -2.03 3.98 6.57
N PHE A 455 -3.35 3.82 6.52
CA PHE A 455 -4.24 4.51 5.58
C PHE A 455 -4.50 5.99 5.92
N CYS A 456 -4.03 6.47 7.06
CA CYS A 456 -4.26 7.86 7.45
C CYS A 456 -3.12 8.77 6.98
N MET A 457 -3.34 9.51 5.91
CA MET A 457 -2.42 10.55 5.41
C MET A 457 -2.41 11.81 6.30
N GLY A 458 -3.33 11.94 7.25
CA GLY A 458 -3.38 13.03 8.22
C GLY A 458 -3.04 12.53 9.62
N LYS A 459 -1.80 12.70 10.07
CA LYS A 459 -1.45 12.51 11.48
C LYS A 459 -2.23 13.53 12.32
N LEU A 460 -3.42 13.17 12.76
CA LEU A 460 -3.95 13.69 13.99
C LEU A 460 -2.97 13.23 15.08
N ARG A 461 -1.95 14.06 15.39
CA ARG A 461 -1.23 13.93 16.65
C ARG A 461 -2.31 13.75 17.71
N ARG A 462 -2.29 12.62 18.41
CA ARG A 462 -3.06 12.44 19.64
C ARG A 462 -3.01 13.76 20.38
N LEU A 463 -4.12 14.48 20.42
CA LEU A 463 -4.33 15.53 21.38
C LEU A 463 -4.27 14.82 22.72
N ARG A 464 -3.08 14.74 23.30
CA ARG A 464 -2.96 14.47 24.72
C ARG A 464 -3.83 15.54 25.36
N HIS A 465 -4.95 15.13 25.93
CA HIS A 465 -5.70 15.97 26.83
C HIS A 465 -4.69 16.48 27.87
N ARG A 466 -4.18 17.68 27.65
CA ARG A 466 -3.65 18.48 28.74
C ARG A 466 -4.88 18.80 29.57
N CYS A 467 -5.08 18.05 30.66
CA CYS A 467 -5.90 18.51 31.74
C CYS A 467 -5.36 19.89 32.14
N SER A 468 -6.06 20.94 31.70
CA SER A 468 -5.75 22.33 32.04
C SER A 468 -6.03 22.67 33.52
N TRP A 469 -6.12 21.64 34.40
CA TRP A 469 -6.46 21.77 35.80
C TRP A 469 -5.40 21.21 36.76
N CYS A 470 -4.15 21.10 36.35
CA CYS A 470 -3.09 20.85 37.33
C CYS A 470 -1.75 21.41 36.85
N GLY A 471 -1.52 22.68 37.16
CA GLY A 471 -0.17 23.20 37.26
C GLY A 471 0.54 22.40 38.35
N THR A 472 1.68 21.79 38.02
CA THR A 472 2.56 21.08 38.98
C THR A 472 2.03 19.74 39.53
N CYS A 473 2.10 18.67 38.72
CA CYS A 473 2.14 17.32 39.27
C CYS A 473 3.33 16.54 38.74
N ARG A 474 4.34 16.35 39.58
CA ARG A 474 5.48 15.45 39.32
C ARG A 474 4.96 14.02 39.21
N LEU A 475 5.39 13.30 38.22
CA LEU A 475 5.02 11.95 37.77
C LEU A 475 5.22 10.81 38.79
N ARG A 476 4.78 10.95 40.05
CA ARG A 476 4.91 9.86 41.06
C ARG A 476 3.68 9.54 41.87
N SER A 477 2.54 10.17 41.66
CA SER A 477 1.34 9.88 42.48
C SER A 477 0.03 10.11 41.73
N CYS A 478 -0.26 9.34 40.67
CA CYS A 478 -1.58 9.30 40.08
C CYS A 478 -2.26 7.96 40.46
N PRO A 479 -3.37 7.97 41.21
CA PRO A 479 -4.04 6.75 41.67
C PRO A 479 -4.66 5.89 40.55
N CYS A 480 -4.75 6.42 39.34
CA CYS A 480 -5.35 5.72 38.18
C CYS A 480 -4.47 4.61 37.57
N LEU A 481 -3.22 4.47 37.99
CA LEU A 481 -2.28 3.46 37.43
C LEU A 481 -2.16 2.19 38.29
N ARG A 482 -3.03 2.01 39.33
CA ARG A 482 -3.01 0.83 40.21
C ARG A 482 -4.10 -0.21 39.91
N LYS A 483 -4.87 -0.11 38.80
CA LYS A 483 -5.98 -1.05 38.50
C LYS A 483 -5.79 -1.95 37.27
N THR A 484 -4.59 -2.17 36.77
CA THR A 484 -4.38 -2.96 35.57
C THR A 484 -3.52 -4.21 35.73
N ARG A 485 -3.54 -4.86 36.92
CA ARG A 485 -2.89 -6.19 37.06
C ARG A 485 -3.86 -7.36 37.31
N SER A 486 -5.15 -7.11 37.51
CA SER A 486 -6.14 -8.18 37.75
C SER A 486 -7.05 -8.50 36.57
N GLU A 487 -7.05 -7.70 35.50
CA GLU A 487 -7.90 -7.95 34.31
C GLU A 487 -7.22 -8.81 33.23
N ASN A 488 -5.89 -8.84 33.17
CA ASN A 488 -5.17 -9.68 32.19
C ASN A 488 -5.29 -11.19 32.48
N ASP A 489 -5.51 -11.60 33.72
CA ASP A 489 -5.71 -13.01 34.06
C ASP A 489 -7.12 -13.54 33.71
N CYS A 490 -8.10 -12.65 33.57
CA CYS A 490 -9.44 -13.02 33.12
C CYS A 490 -9.50 -13.19 31.58
N PHE A 491 -8.68 -12.45 30.82
CA PHE A 491 -8.66 -12.53 29.35
C PHE A 491 -8.05 -13.85 28.86
N HIS A 492 -6.98 -14.32 29.49
CA HIS A 492 -6.34 -15.59 29.13
C HIS A 492 -7.16 -16.84 29.45
N ARG A 493 -8.13 -16.77 30.37
CA ARG A 493 -9.05 -17.90 30.64
C ARG A 493 -10.26 -17.92 29.71
N LYS A 494 -10.68 -16.81 29.14
CA LYS A 494 -11.77 -16.75 28.17
C LYS A 494 -11.33 -17.14 26.76
N CYS A 495 -10.11 -16.83 26.35
CA CYS A 495 -9.60 -17.20 25.02
C CYS A 495 -9.40 -18.72 24.81
N ARG A 496 -9.20 -19.51 25.87
CA ARG A 496 -9.15 -20.98 25.74
C ARG A 496 -10.50 -21.65 25.50
N LYS A 497 -11.62 -20.97 25.73
CA LYS A 497 -12.97 -21.51 25.56
C LYS A 497 -13.54 -21.27 24.14
N TYR A 498 -12.96 -20.33 23.40
CA TYR A 498 -13.43 -19.94 22.06
C TYR A 498 -12.69 -20.59 20.88
N ARG A 499 -11.66 -21.39 21.15
CA ARG A 499 -10.95 -22.15 20.09
C ARG A 499 -11.74 -23.36 19.56
N HIS A 500 -12.90 -23.67 20.12
CA HIS A 500 -13.73 -24.82 19.70
C HIS A 500 -15.01 -24.44 18.95
N ASP A 501 -15.33 -23.15 18.80
CA ASP A 501 -16.62 -22.72 18.23
C ASP A 501 -16.51 -21.94 16.89
N ALA A 502 -15.32 -21.80 16.32
CA ALA A 502 -15.11 -21.05 15.08
C ALA A 502 -14.95 -21.96 13.84
N MET A 503 -15.65 -23.10 13.80
CA MET A 503 -15.88 -23.80 12.53
C MET A 503 -17.19 -23.33 11.91
N GLN A 504 -17.15 -22.99 10.63
CA GLN A 504 -18.30 -22.50 9.86
C GLN A 504 -19.52 -23.44 9.90
N PRO A 505 -20.76 -22.92 9.80
CA PRO A 505 -21.98 -23.69 10.00
C PRO A 505 -22.23 -24.84 9.00
N GLU A 506 -21.53 -24.89 7.89
CA GLU A 506 -21.72 -25.91 6.86
C GLU A 506 -21.06 -27.25 7.19
N TYR A 507 -19.95 -27.25 7.93
CA TYR A 507 -19.26 -28.46 8.33
C TYR A 507 -19.93 -29.24 9.48
N ARG A 508 -20.89 -28.67 10.21
CA ARG A 508 -21.61 -29.36 11.30
C ARG A 508 -22.62 -30.40 10.84
N ARG A 509 -22.92 -30.51 9.55
CA ARG A 509 -23.88 -31.51 9.04
C ARG A 509 -23.29 -32.90 8.83
N TYR A 510 -21.97 -33.03 8.71
CA TYR A 510 -21.32 -34.29 8.37
C TYR A 510 -20.85 -35.15 9.57
N LEU A 511 -20.77 -34.60 10.78
CA LEU A 511 -20.23 -35.30 11.96
C LEU A 511 -21.28 -35.84 12.94
N LYS A 512 -22.54 -36.03 12.53
CA LYS A 512 -23.60 -36.62 13.38
C LYS A 512 -24.01 -38.02 13.00
N GLY A 513 -23.11 -38.85 12.49
CA GLY A 513 -23.47 -40.22 12.09
C GLY A 513 -22.43 -41.29 12.37
N ALA A 514 -21.84 -41.38 13.55
CA ALA A 514 -21.12 -42.58 13.94
C ALA A 514 -21.19 -42.82 15.46
N PRO A 515 -21.57 -44.05 15.91
CA PRO A 515 -21.69 -44.38 17.32
C PRO A 515 -20.37 -44.92 17.91
N GLY A 516 -20.02 -44.37 19.01
CA GLY A 516 -19.32 -44.87 20.17
C GLY A 516 -18.15 -45.85 20.08
N THR A 517 -16.99 -45.40 20.55
CA THR A 517 -16.16 -46.27 21.42
C THR A 517 -15.51 -45.42 22.52
N ARG A 518 -15.71 -45.88 23.76
CA ARG A 518 -15.05 -45.39 24.98
C ARG A 518 -13.66 -46.05 25.09
N ALA A 519 -12.64 -45.25 25.39
CA ALA A 519 -11.42 -45.68 26.09
C ALA A 519 -10.85 -44.45 26.79
N GLY A 520 -10.73 -44.38 27.95
CA GLY A 520 -10.06 -44.82 29.08
C GLY A 520 -8.88 -43.88 29.37
N CYS A 521 -9.11 -42.88 30.22
CA CYS A 521 -8.06 -41.96 30.72
C CYS A 521 -7.44 -42.60 31.96
N ALA A 522 -6.15 -42.94 31.95
CA ALA A 522 -5.36 -43.27 33.13
C ALA A 522 -4.38 -42.13 33.44
N ARG A 523 -4.35 -41.74 34.69
CA ARG A 523 -3.49 -40.71 35.30
C ARG A 523 -2.01 -41.19 35.32
N ARG A 524 -1.09 -40.29 34.99
CA ARG A 524 -0.01 -39.91 35.93
C ARG A 524 0.50 -38.51 35.56
#